data_7858b85e0480d7569f83f45d8931bc99
#
_entry.id   7858b85e0480d7569f83f45d8931bc99
#
_cell.length_a   1.000
_cell.length_b   1.000
_cell.length_c   1.000
_cell.angle_alpha   90.00
_cell.angle_beta   90.00
_cell.angle_gamma   90.00
#
_symmetry.space_group_name_H-M   'P 1'
#
loop_
_entity.id
_entity.type
_entity.pdbx_description
1 polymer ?
#
loop_
_entity_poly.entity_id
_entity_poly.type
_entity_poly.pdbx_seq_one_letter_code
_entity_poly.pdbx_strand_id
1 'polypeptide(L)'
;MSPTTGRGVLHLVPNTLDVLAPGPPPALEAVLPLGVIRVAARLEHWLAENAKTTRAFLKRVDAVVPLARAIQAIAIVELPRVQKGSGGHSGSLDATALLEPALQGHDMGLISEAGLPAVADPGAGVVAAAHALGLTVVALPGPSAILLALAASGLGGQSFAFVGYLPTDEAARAARIRELEAGSRRQDQTQLMIETPYRNAVLLAALTRHLSAETRLAVSCGLTLPGGWNRSDRVAAWRSRPSQLPNDVPAVFSLHAAPAARAR
;
A
#
# COMPACT_ATOMS: atom_id res chain seq x y z
N MET A 1 -24.38 8.57 -17.79
CA MET A 1 -24.48 7.17 -18.27
C MET A 1 -25.42 6.45 -17.32
N SER A 2 -26.54 5.95 -17.80
CA SER A 2 -27.50 5.18 -16.99
C SER A 2 -26.85 3.91 -16.46
N PRO A 3 -27.11 3.49 -15.21
CA PRO A 3 -26.63 2.22 -14.72
C PRO A 3 -27.22 1.10 -15.59
N THR A 4 -26.37 0.30 -16.19
CA THR A 4 -26.80 -0.94 -16.84
C THR A 4 -27.35 -1.86 -15.73
N THR A 5 -28.69 -1.90 -15.65
CA THR A 5 -29.44 -2.77 -14.74
C THR A 5 -29.03 -4.23 -15.02
N GLY A 6 -28.35 -4.87 -14.07
CA GLY A 6 -28.00 -6.28 -14.11
C GLY A 6 -26.54 -6.65 -13.89
N ARG A 7 -25.62 -5.69 -13.77
CA ARG A 7 -24.19 -6.00 -13.45
C ARG A 7 -23.84 -5.62 -12.02
N GLY A 8 -22.98 -6.41 -11.39
CA GLY A 8 -22.43 -6.12 -10.06
C GLY A 8 -21.35 -5.05 -10.09
N VAL A 9 -20.93 -4.65 -8.90
CA VAL A 9 -19.90 -3.62 -8.63
C VAL A 9 -18.63 -4.28 -8.12
N LEU A 10 -17.47 -3.85 -8.63
CA LEU A 10 -16.17 -4.21 -8.06
C LEU A 10 -15.80 -3.17 -6.99
N HIS A 11 -15.83 -3.58 -5.72
CA HIS A 11 -15.41 -2.76 -4.59
C HIS A 11 -13.92 -3.00 -4.29
N LEU A 12 -13.11 -1.94 -4.31
CA LEU A 12 -11.74 -1.99 -3.83
C LEU A 12 -11.78 -1.81 -2.31
N VAL A 13 -11.65 -2.91 -1.57
CA VAL A 13 -11.83 -2.94 -0.12
C VAL A 13 -10.48 -2.77 0.56
N PRO A 14 -10.26 -1.68 1.33
CA PRO A 14 -9.03 -1.50 2.07
C PRO A 14 -8.92 -2.50 3.22
N ASN A 15 -7.68 -2.90 3.53
CA ASN A 15 -7.35 -3.67 4.73
C ASN A 15 -6.58 -2.81 5.73
N THR A 16 -6.46 -3.29 6.95
CA THR A 16 -5.62 -2.66 7.99
C THR A 16 -4.12 -2.79 7.63
N LEU A 17 -3.26 -2.01 8.31
CA LEU A 17 -1.81 -2.03 8.08
C LEU A 17 -1.05 -2.90 9.11
N ASP A 18 -1.75 -3.69 9.88
CA ASP A 18 -1.23 -4.51 10.98
C ASP A 18 -0.78 -5.93 10.54
N VAL A 19 -0.78 -6.20 9.26
CA VAL A 19 -0.24 -7.45 8.71
C VAL A 19 1.23 -7.61 9.11
N LEU A 20 1.59 -8.76 9.64
CA LEU A 20 2.92 -9.11 10.15
C LEU A 20 3.38 -8.29 11.39
N ALA A 21 2.56 -7.41 11.94
CA ALA A 21 2.93 -6.68 13.14
C ALA A 21 2.81 -7.58 14.38
N PRO A 22 3.75 -7.48 15.34
CA PRO A 22 3.65 -8.21 16.60
C PRO A 22 2.52 -7.65 17.47
N GLY A 23 1.87 -8.53 18.22
CA GLY A 23 0.82 -8.17 19.18
C GLY A 23 -0.61 -8.25 18.63
N PRO A 24 -1.59 -7.91 19.48
CA PRO A 24 -3.00 -7.94 19.08
C PRO A 24 -3.30 -6.84 18.05
N PRO A 25 -4.10 -7.14 17.02
CA PRO A 25 -4.50 -6.13 16.05
C PRO A 25 -5.37 -5.05 16.71
N PRO A 26 -5.31 -3.79 16.25
CA PRO A 26 -6.22 -2.73 16.71
C PRO A 26 -7.68 -3.09 16.37
N ALA A 27 -8.65 -2.48 17.05
CA ALA A 27 -10.07 -2.61 16.70
C ALA A 27 -10.26 -2.17 15.23
N LEU A 28 -11.08 -2.91 14.48
CA LEU A 28 -11.24 -2.66 13.04
C LEU A 28 -11.78 -1.26 12.75
N GLU A 29 -12.70 -0.80 13.59
CA GLU A 29 -13.37 0.52 13.53
C GLU A 29 -12.43 1.69 13.85
N ALA A 30 -11.29 1.40 14.50
CA ALA A 30 -10.26 2.43 14.72
C ALA A 30 -9.48 2.77 13.45
N VAL A 31 -9.56 1.90 12.43
CA VAL A 31 -8.77 2.02 11.19
C VAL A 31 -9.66 2.15 9.96
N LEU A 32 -10.79 1.45 9.91
CA LEU A 32 -11.72 1.44 8.78
C LEU A 32 -13.04 2.13 9.14
N PRO A 33 -13.58 2.98 8.25
CA PRO A 33 -14.93 3.53 8.41
C PRO A 33 -15.99 2.42 8.48
N LEU A 34 -16.99 2.58 9.35
CA LEU A 34 -18.08 1.61 9.51
C LEU A 34 -18.80 1.33 8.17
N GLY A 35 -18.91 2.32 7.28
CA GLY A 35 -19.47 2.13 5.94
C GLY A 35 -18.71 1.10 5.11
N VAL A 36 -17.38 1.08 5.22
CA VAL A 36 -16.52 0.08 4.55
C VAL A 36 -16.73 -1.30 5.14
N ILE A 37 -16.80 -1.40 6.48
CA ILE A 37 -17.05 -2.66 7.19
C ILE A 37 -18.42 -3.23 6.78
N ARG A 38 -19.45 -2.40 6.67
CA ARG A 38 -20.78 -2.80 6.20
C ARG A 38 -20.77 -3.29 4.74
N VAL A 39 -20.02 -2.64 3.85
CA VAL A 39 -19.85 -3.13 2.47
C VAL A 39 -19.15 -4.48 2.50
N ALA A 40 -18.04 -4.63 3.20
CA ALA A 40 -17.31 -5.90 3.30
C ALA A 40 -18.19 -7.03 3.85
N ALA A 41 -19.05 -6.74 4.84
CA ALA A 41 -19.92 -7.74 5.46
C ALA A 41 -20.97 -8.34 4.50
N ARG A 42 -21.39 -7.61 3.47
CA ARG A 42 -22.40 -8.07 2.50
C ARG A 42 -21.84 -8.79 1.26
N LEU A 43 -20.50 -8.66 1.02
CA LEU A 43 -19.88 -9.25 -0.17
C LEU A 43 -19.68 -10.75 -0.03
N GLU A 44 -20.12 -11.50 -1.06
CA GLU A 44 -20.03 -12.94 -1.11
C GLU A 44 -18.93 -13.45 -2.07
N HIS A 45 -18.40 -12.58 -2.95
CA HIS A 45 -17.37 -12.89 -3.93
C HIS A 45 -16.14 -11.99 -3.73
N TRP A 46 -14.97 -12.60 -3.59
CA TRP A 46 -13.75 -11.89 -3.30
C TRP A 46 -12.62 -12.31 -4.23
N LEU A 47 -11.88 -11.32 -4.72
CA LEU A 47 -10.56 -11.46 -5.30
C LEU A 47 -9.54 -11.00 -4.26
N ALA A 48 -8.60 -11.85 -3.94
CA ALA A 48 -7.69 -11.63 -2.81
C ALA A 48 -6.23 -11.85 -3.20
N GLU A 49 -5.34 -11.11 -2.60
CA GLU A 49 -3.91 -11.41 -2.67
C GLU A 49 -3.60 -12.71 -1.93
N ASN A 50 -4.30 -12.97 -0.80
CA ASN A 50 -4.14 -14.16 0.03
C ASN A 50 -5.47 -14.51 0.71
N ALA A 51 -5.99 -15.71 0.45
CA ALA A 51 -7.28 -16.15 1.00
C ALA A 51 -7.26 -16.37 2.52
N LYS A 52 -6.11 -16.71 3.11
CA LYS A 52 -6.00 -16.91 4.56
C LYS A 52 -6.13 -15.57 5.30
N THR A 53 -5.42 -14.54 4.87
CA THR A 53 -5.48 -13.20 5.47
C THR A 53 -6.84 -12.56 5.23
N THR A 54 -7.45 -12.79 4.05
CA THR A 54 -8.83 -12.34 3.76
C THR A 54 -9.86 -12.97 4.69
N ARG A 55 -9.75 -14.27 4.97
CA ARG A 55 -10.64 -14.92 5.97
C ARG A 55 -10.42 -14.36 7.37
N ALA A 56 -9.19 -14.03 7.74
CA ALA A 56 -8.91 -13.38 9.02
C ALA A 56 -9.53 -11.98 9.09
N PHE A 57 -9.45 -11.20 8.02
CA PHE A 57 -10.12 -9.91 7.88
C PHE A 57 -11.65 -10.05 8.01
N LEU A 58 -12.27 -11.00 7.30
CA LEU A 58 -13.72 -11.24 7.35
C LEU A 58 -14.19 -11.66 8.75
N LYS A 59 -13.39 -12.40 9.53
CA LYS A 59 -13.70 -12.70 10.95
C LYS A 59 -13.73 -11.42 11.80
N ARG A 60 -12.84 -10.46 11.53
CA ARG A 60 -12.85 -9.16 12.22
C ARG A 60 -14.05 -8.32 11.79
N VAL A 61 -14.44 -8.39 10.51
CA VAL A 61 -15.66 -7.75 10.01
C VAL A 61 -16.89 -8.32 10.71
N ASP A 62 -17.01 -9.65 10.80
CA ASP A 62 -18.13 -10.36 11.45
C ASP A 62 -18.33 -9.99 12.93
N ALA A 63 -17.22 -9.70 13.62
CA ALA A 63 -17.26 -9.24 15.01
C ALA A 63 -17.85 -7.83 15.17
N VAL A 64 -17.88 -7.00 14.11
CA VAL A 64 -18.42 -5.63 14.12
C VAL A 64 -19.79 -5.57 13.45
N VAL A 65 -19.90 -6.21 12.28
CA VAL A 65 -21.13 -6.29 11.48
C VAL A 65 -21.28 -7.73 10.99
N PRO A 66 -22.37 -8.42 11.34
CA PRO A 66 -22.60 -9.79 10.91
C PRO A 66 -22.48 -9.96 9.39
N LEU A 67 -21.76 -10.99 8.96
CA LEU A 67 -21.62 -11.31 7.55
C LEU A 67 -22.95 -11.78 6.95
N ALA A 68 -23.19 -11.45 5.67
CA ALA A 68 -24.38 -11.90 4.95
C ALA A 68 -24.43 -13.42 4.81
N ARG A 69 -23.26 -14.10 4.82
CA ARG A 69 -23.12 -15.56 4.77
C ARG A 69 -22.02 -16.05 5.70
N ALA A 70 -22.09 -17.30 6.11
CA ALA A 70 -21.01 -17.96 6.82
C ALA A 70 -19.70 -17.88 6.00
N ILE A 71 -18.55 -17.64 6.65
CA ILE A 71 -17.24 -17.45 5.97
C ILE A 71 -16.90 -18.60 5.03
N GLN A 72 -17.30 -19.83 5.36
CA GLN A 72 -17.07 -21.03 4.54
C GLN A 72 -17.85 -21.01 3.21
N ALA A 73 -18.95 -20.25 3.15
CA ALA A 73 -19.79 -20.10 1.96
C ALA A 73 -19.40 -18.89 1.10
N ILE A 74 -18.47 -18.04 1.58
CA ILE A 74 -17.94 -16.90 0.83
C ILE A 74 -16.91 -17.41 -0.19
N ALA A 75 -17.11 -17.07 -1.46
CA ALA A 75 -16.17 -17.39 -2.54
C ALA A 75 -14.96 -16.45 -2.49
N ILE A 76 -13.76 -17.00 -2.25
CA ILE A 76 -12.51 -16.24 -2.23
C ILE A 76 -11.56 -16.87 -3.25
N VAL A 77 -11.21 -16.10 -4.27
CA VAL A 77 -10.27 -16.50 -5.33
C VAL A 77 -8.98 -15.71 -5.16
N GLU A 78 -7.86 -16.43 -5.05
CA GLU A 78 -6.54 -15.77 -4.97
C GLU A 78 -6.09 -15.28 -6.36
N LEU A 79 -5.55 -14.07 -6.37
CA LEU A 79 -4.90 -13.54 -7.56
C LEU A 79 -3.58 -14.31 -7.83
N PRO A 80 -3.26 -14.62 -9.08
CA PRO A 80 -2.00 -15.24 -9.42
C PRO A 80 -0.82 -14.38 -8.94
N ARG A 81 0.17 -15.03 -8.34
CA ARG A 81 1.40 -14.36 -7.90
C ARG A 81 2.20 -13.91 -9.11
N VAL A 82 2.47 -12.61 -9.19
CA VAL A 82 3.42 -12.08 -10.19
C VAL A 82 4.81 -12.59 -9.84
N GLN A 83 5.44 -13.35 -10.75
CA GLN A 83 6.83 -13.76 -10.55
C GLN A 83 7.73 -12.52 -10.53
N LYS A 84 8.46 -12.32 -9.43
CA LYS A 84 9.48 -11.27 -9.32
C LYS A 84 10.54 -11.49 -10.40
N GLY A 85 10.69 -10.56 -11.33
CA GLY A 85 11.73 -10.62 -12.37
C GLY A 85 11.23 -10.67 -13.82
N SER A 86 9.98 -10.91 -14.09
CA SER A 86 9.41 -10.71 -15.43
C SER A 86 9.07 -9.24 -15.59
N GLY A 87 9.90 -8.49 -16.30
CA GLY A 87 9.68 -7.07 -16.56
C GLY A 87 8.29 -6.80 -17.13
N GLY A 88 7.38 -6.32 -16.30
CA GLY A 88 6.11 -5.71 -16.68
C GLY A 88 5.08 -6.49 -17.50
N HIS A 89 5.40 -7.67 -17.98
CA HIS A 89 4.49 -8.53 -18.74
C HIS A 89 4.14 -9.75 -17.88
N SER A 90 3.18 -9.60 -16.95
CA SER A 90 2.46 -10.77 -16.43
C SER A 90 1.81 -11.43 -17.66
N GLY A 91 2.04 -12.74 -17.86
CA GLY A 91 1.28 -13.53 -18.81
C GLY A 91 -0.19 -13.15 -18.64
N SER A 92 -0.93 -12.92 -19.73
CA SER A 92 -2.24 -12.29 -19.69
C SER A 92 -3.13 -13.06 -18.70
N LEU A 93 -3.29 -12.46 -17.51
CA LEU A 93 -4.31 -12.91 -16.56
C LEU A 93 -5.62 -12.83 -17.34
N ASP A 94 -6.34 -13.92 -17.47
CA ASP A 94 -7.72 -13.82 -17.92
C ASP A 94 -8.54 -13.20 -16.79
N ALA A 95 -8.33 -11.89 -16.60
CA ALA A 95 -9.04 -11.11 -15.61
C ALA A 95 -10.56 -11.09 -15.88
N THR A 96 -10.97 -11.41 -17.09
CA THR A 96 -12.38 -11.55 -17.47
C THR A 96 -13.03 -12.71 -16.73
N ALA A 97 -12.38 -13.87 -16.69
CA ALA A 97 -12.89 -15.03 -15.95
C ALA A 97 -13.00 -14.76 -14.44
N LEU A 98 -12.07 -13.98 -13.88
CA LEU A 98 -12.13 -13.57 -12.46
C LEU A 98 -13.31 -12.65 -12.14
N LEU A 99 -13.80 -11.89 -13.12
CA LEU A 99 -14.89 -10.93 -12.98
C LEU A 99 -16.26 -11.49 -13.40
N GLU A 100 -16.32 -12.77 -13.74
CA GLU A 100 -17.58 -13.45 -14.15
C GLU A 100 -18.72 -13.23 -13.14
N PRO A 101 -18.54 -13.33 -11.80
CA PRO A 101 -19.62 -13.03 -10.86
C PRO A 101 -20.17 -11.61 -11.00
N ALA A 102 -19.31 -10.62 -11.26
CA ALA A 102 -19.77 -9.23 -11.46
C ALA A 102 -20.54 -9.08 -12.79
N LEU A 103 -20.16 -9.80 -13.82
CA LEU A 103 -20.90 -9.83 -15.08
C LEU A 103 -22.31 -10.44 -14.90
N GLN A 104 -22.45 -11.37 -13.95
CA GLN A 104 -23.72 -12.03 -13.57
C GLN A 104 -24.54 -11.22 -12.55
N GLY A 105 -24.11 -10.01 -12.15
CA GLY A 105 -24.87 -9.13 -11.25
C GLY A 105 -24.50 -9.21 -9.79
N HIS A 106 -23.44 -9.95 -9.40
CA HIS A 106 -22.96 -10.05 -8.02
C HIS A 106 -21.92 -8.99 -7.72
N ASP A 107 -22.08 -8.26 -6.61
CA ASP A 107 -21.04 -7.38 -6.10
C ASP A 107 -19.80 -8.19 -5.67
N MET A 108 -18.62 -7.67 -5.97
CA MET A 108 -17.33 -8.33 -5.65
C MET A 108 -16.43 -7.40 -4.84
N GLY A 109 -15.61 -7.99 -3.97
CA GLY A 109 -14.52 -7.31 -3.27
C GLY A 109 -13.16 -7.66 -3.88
N LEU A 110 -12.29 -6.66 -4.06
CA LEU A 110 -10.87 -6.84 -4.29
C LEU A 110 -10.14 -6.37 -3.04
N ILE A 111 -9.26 -7.22 -2.47
CA ILE A 111 -8.54 -6.93 -1.24
C ILE A 111 -7.08 -7.40 -1.32
N SER A 112 -6.15 -6.60 -0.78
CA SER A 112 -4.75 -6.96 -0.56
C SER A 112 -4.48 -7.31 0.92
N GLU A 113 -3.27 -7.75 1.22
CA GLU A 113 -2.90 -8.12 2.60
C GLU A 113 -2.88 -6.90 3.52
N ALA A 114 -2.55 -5.69 3.01
CA ALA A 114 -2.54 -4.45 3.78
C ALA A 114 -2.91 -3.24 2.92
N GLY A 115 -3.59 -2.26 3.51
CA GLY A 115 -3.86 -0.98 2.85
C GLY A 115 -4.84 -1.06 1.68
N LEU A 116 -4.64 -0.22 0.67
CA LEU A 116 -5.50 -0.14 -0.51
C LEU A 116 -5.06 -1.17 -1.57
N PRO A 117 -5.97 -2.03 -2.06
CA PRO A 117 -5.63 -2.98 -3.12
C PRO A 117 -5.24 -2.24 -4.41
N ALA A 118 -4.41 -2.88 -5.23
CA ALA A 118 -3.84 -2.33 -6.47
C ALA A 118 -2.88 -1.13 -6.27
N VAL A 119 -2.57 -0.75 -5.04
CA VAL A 119 -1.57 0.28 -4.71
C VAL A 119 -0.36 -0.39 -4.05
N ALA A 120 0.73 -0.50 -4.77
CA ALA A 120 1.93 -1.28 -4.42
C ALA A 120 1.71 -2.81 -4.36
N ASP A 121 0.49 -3.28 -4.57
CA ASP A 121 0.01 -4.64 -4.43
C ASP A 121 -0.63 -5.14 -5.73
N PRO A 122 -0.88 -6.46 -5.87
CA PRO A 122 -1.63 -7.01 -6.98
C PRO A 122 -3.04 -6.43 -7.10
N GLY A 123 -3.60 -6.43 -8.32
CA GLY A 123 -5.00 -6.04 -8.55
C GLY A 123 -5.20 -5.00 -9.66
N ALA A 124 -4.19 -4.20 -10.00
CA ALA A 124 -4.34 -3.17 -11.05
C ALA A 124 -4.84 -3.75 -12.39
N GLY A 125 -4.38 -4.96 -12.77
CA GLY A 125 -4.88 -5.66 -13.97
C GLY A 125 -6.36 -6.03 -13.89
N VAL A 126 -6.85 -6.41 -12.70
CA VAL A 126 -8.29 -6.69 -12.47
C VAL A 126 -9.11 -5.41 -12.60
N VAL A 127 -8.63 -4.32 -12.03
CA VAL A 127 -9.28 -3.00 -12.14
C VAL A 127 -9.36 -2.54 -13.60
N ALA A 128 -8.25 -2.68 -14.35
CA ALA A 128 -8.22 -2.36 -15.77
C ALA A 128 -9.21 -3.21 -16.59
N ALA A 129 -9.29 -4.51 -16.31
CA ALA A 129 -10.25 -5.41 -16.96
C ALA A 129 -11.70 -5.05 -16.59
N ALA A 130 -11.98 -4.70 -15.34
CA ALA A 130 -13.31 -4.26 -14.92
C ALA A 130 -13.77 -3.02 -15.70
N HIS A 131 -12.88 -2.03 -15.86
CA HIS A 131 -13.17 -0.85 -16.69
C HIS A 131 -13.38 -1.22 -18.17
N ALA A 132 -12.56 -2.11 -18.74
CA ALA A 132 -12.71 -2.56 -20.13
C ALA A 132 -14.04 -3.31 -20.37
N LEU A 133 -14.53 -4.03 -19.36
CA LEU A 133 -15.81 -4.73 -19.37
C LEU A 133 -17.01 -3.80 -19.04
N GLY A 134 -16.79 -2.54 -18.74
CA GLY A 134 -17.83 -1.58 -18.36
C GLY A 134 -18.46 -1.87 -16.99
N LEU A 135 -17.73 -2.52 -16.09
CA LEU A 135 -18.14 -2.73 -14.70
C LEU A 135 -17.92 -1.44 -13.90
N THR A 136 -18.82 -1.16 -12.96
CA THR A 136 -18.62 -0.09 -11.98
C THR A 136 -17.52 -0.50 -11.00
N VAL A 137 -16.51 0.37 -10.82
CA VAL A 137 -15.44 0.20 -9.83
C VAL A 137 -15.62 1.25 -8.75
N VAL A 138 -15.64 0.83 -7.49
CA VAL A 138 -15.79 1.71 -6.33
C VAL A 138 -14.59 1.54 -5.40
N ALA A 139 -13.73 2.56 -5.30
CA ALA A 139 -12.67 2.61 -4.31
C ALA A 139 -13.27 3.02 -2.95
N LEU A 140 -13.16 2.14 -1.95
CA LEU A 140 -13.63 2.43 -0.61
C LEU A 140 -12.54 3.17 0.19
N PRO A 141 -12.91 4.13 1.08
CA PRO A 141 -11.95 4.88 1.86
C PRO A 141 -11.29 3.99 2.93
N GLY A 142 -9.97 4.11 3.07
CA GLY A 142 -9.22 3.36 4.10
C GLY A 142 -7.74 3.76 4.13
N PRO A 143 -6.94 3.13 5.00
CA PRO A 143 -5.57 3.49 5.19
C PRO A 143 -4.71 3.16 3.97
N SER A 144 -3.75 4.04 3.69
CA SER A 144 -2.65 3.80 2.78
C SER A 144 -1.36 4.16 3.51
N ALA A 145 -0.44 3.20 3.67
CA ALA A 145 0.84 3.45 4.33
C ALA A 145 1.61 4.58 3.64
N ILE A 146 1.54 4.66 2.31
CA ILE A 146 2.22 5.67 1.50
C ILE A 146 1.69 7.07 1.82
N LEU A 147 0.36 7.26 1.81
CA LEU A 147 -0.25 8.57 2.05
C LEU A 147 -0.17 8.98 3.52
N LEU A 148 -0.31 8.05 4.47
CA LEU A 148 -0.14 8.33 5.89
C LEU A 148 1.31 8.73 6.20
N ALA A 149 2.31 8.05 5.62
CA ALA A 149 3.70 8.41 5.76
C ALA A 149 4.00 9.79 5.15
N LEU A 150 3.47 10.09 3.96
CA LEU A 150 3.63 11.39 3.32
C LEU A 150 3.05 12.50 4.20
N ALA A 151 1.83 12.33 4.70
CA ALA A 151 1.19 13.30 5.58
C ALA A 151 1.98 13.52 6.89
N ALA A 152 2.49 12.43 7.50
CA ALA A 152 3.27 12.49 8.74
C ALA A 152 4.70 12.99 8.54
N SER A 153 5.23 12.99 7.31
CA SER A 153 6.62 13.35 7.01
C SER A 153 6.90 14.85 7.16
N GLY A 154 5.89 15.70 6.97
CA GLY A 154 6.09 17.15 6.84
C GLY A 154 6.91 17.56 5.61
N LEU A 155 7.04 16.67 4.63
CA LEU A 155 7.61 16.92 3.30
C LEU A 155 6.50 17.38 2.34
N GLY A 156 6.87 17.93 1.18
CA GLY A 156 5.89 18.43 0.22
C GLY A 156 4.94 17.34 -0.30
N GLY A 157 3.64 17.52 -0.09
CA GLY A 157 2.59 16.60 -0.55
C GLY A 157 1.92 17.02 -1.88
N GLN A 158 2.28 18.19 -2.44
CA GLN A 158 1.73 18.65 -3.72
C GLN A 158 2.36 17.93 -4.92
N SER A 159 3.63 17.54 -4.78
CA SER A 159 4.35 16.75 -5.78
C SER A 159 5.09 15.62 -5.07
N PHE A 160 4.70 14.38 -5.35
CA PHE A 160 5.34 13.20 -4.79
C PHE A 160 5.32 12.03 -5.76
N ALA A 161 6.26 11.11 -5.58
CA ALA A 161 6.30 9.85 -6.30
C ALA A 161 6.54 8.69 -5.35
N PHE A 162 5.75 7.63 -5.51
CA PHE A 162 6.04 6.34 -4.90
C PHE A 162 6.94 5.54 -5.87
N VAL A 163 8.13 5.19 -5.42
CA VAL A 163 9.15 4.54 -6.25
C VAL A 163 9.34 3.05 -5.93
N GLY A 164 8.51 2.51 -5.03
CA GLY A 164 8.52 1.09 -4.66
C GLY A 164 9.75 0.69 -3.84
N TYR A 165 10.25 -0.53 -4.11
CA TYR A 165 11.45 -1.09 -3.47
C TYR A 165 12.72 -0.61 -4.17
N LEU A 166 13.77 -0.35 -3.40
CA LEU A 166 15.08 -0.08 -3.96
C LEU A 166 15.84 -1.39 -4.25
N PRO A 167 16.84 -1.36 -5.13
CA PRO A 167 17.65 -2.54 -5.46
C PRO A 167 18.27 -3.21 -4.23
N THR A 168 18.31 -4.54 -4.23
CA THR A 168 18.93 -5.33 -3.17
C THR A 168 20.45 -5.27 -3.20
N ASP A 169 21.03 -5.13 -4.40
CA ASP A 169 22.46 -4.92 -4.59
C ASP A 169 22.90 -3.56 -4.03
N GLU A 170 24.00 -3.53 -3.30
CA GLU A 170 24.47 -2.32 -2.59
C GLU A 170 24.85 -1.20 -3.56
N ALA A 171 25.57 -1.51 -4.65
CA ALA A 171 26.03 -0.50 -5.59
C ALA A 171 24.86 0.08 -6.41
N ALA A 172 23.94 -0.78 -6.86
CA ALA A 172 22.73 -0.37 -7.58
C ALA A 172 21.81 0.45 -6.65
N ARG A 173 21.65 0.06 -5.38
CA ARG A 173 20.88 0.81 -4.39
C ARG A 173 21.48 2.20 -4.13
N ALA A 174 22.80 2.28 -3.97
CA ALA A 174 23.51 3.55 -3.81
C ALA A 174 23.34 4.48 -5.02
N ALA A 175 23.42 3.94 -6.23
CA ALA A 175 23.17 4.69 -7.47
C ALA A 175 21.72 5.19 -7.52
N ARG A 176 20.74 4.33 -7.21
CA ARG A 176 19.33 4.69 -7.20
C ARG A 176 18.99 5.76 -6.16
N ILE A 177 19.59 5.71 -4.97
CA ILE A 177 19.40 6.75 -3.93
C ILE A 177 19.85 8.11 -4.44
N ARG A 178 21.03 8.20 -5.09
CA ARG A 178 21.53 9.47 -5.64
C ARG A 178 20.65 9.99 -6.80
N GLU A 179 20.17 9.08 -7.64
CA GLU A 179 19.23 9.43 -8.72
C GLU A 179 17.93 10.01 -8.17
N LEU A 180 17.34 9.38 -7.14
CA LEU A 180 16.12 9.83 -6.49
C LEU A 180 16.32 11.20 -5.81
N GLU A 181 17.46 11.42 -5.16
CA GLU A 181 17.79 12.72 -4.57
C GLU A 181 17.92 13.82 -5.64
N ALA A 182 18.63 13.54 -6.74
CA ALA A 182 18.77 14.46 -7.85
C ALA A 182 17.41 14.73 -8.52
N GLY A 183 16.57 13.72 -8.69
CA GLY A 183 15.20 13.84 -9.19
C GLY A 183 14.32 14.70 -8.29
N SER A 184 14.37 14.44 -6.97
CA SER A 184 13.66 15.21 -5.95
C SER A 184 14.03 16.69 -6.04
N ARG A 185 15.32 17.01 -6.10
CA ARG A 185 15.81 18.41 -6.21
C ARG A 185 15.39 19.09 -7.50
N ARG A 186 15.46 18.37 -8.63
CA ARG A 186 15.12 18.93 -9.94
C ARG A 186 13.64 19.22 -10.11
N GLN A 187 12.79 18.34 -9.54
CA GLN A 187 11.34 18.38 -9.74
C GLN A 187 10.59 18.98 -8.54
N ASP A 188 11.30 19.33 -7.46
CA ASP A 188 10.71 19.73 -6.17
C ASP A 188 9.67 18.69 -5.70
N GLN A 189 10.09 17.42 -5.68
CA GLN A 189 9.18 16.28 -5.51
C GLN A 189 9.64 15.36 -4.37
N THR A 190 8.71 15.03 -3.47
CA THR A 190 8.95 14.03 -2.43
C THR A 190 8.98 12.62 -3.04
N GLN A 191 10.02 11.85 -2.73
CA GLN A 191 10.17 10.46 -3.15
C GLN A 191 9.83 9.54 -1.98
N LEU A 192 8.88 8.63 -2.17
CA LEU A 192 8.51 7.63 -1.16
C LEU A 192 8.93 6.23 -1.60
N MET A 193 9.44 5.44 -0.67
CA MET A 193 9.85 4.07 -0.89
C MET A 193 9.53 3.19 0.30
N ILE A 194 9.42 1.89 0.05
CA ILE A 194 9.19 0.87 1.08
C ILE A 194 10.29 -0.19 1.03
N GLU A 195 10.40 -0.93 2.13
CA GLU A 195 11.24 -2.11 2.21
C GLU A 195 10.56 -3.19 3.06
N THR A 196 10.99 -4.42 2.92
CA THR A 196 10.58 -5.50 3.82
C THR A 196 11.10 -5.24 5.23
N PRO A 197 10.32 -5.54 6.30
CA PRO A 197 10.68 -5.16 7.67
C PRO A 197 12.10 -5.56 8.05
N TYR A 198 12.52 -6.79 7.75
CA TYR A 198 13.87 -7.30 8.07
C TYR A 198 15.02 -6.57 7.35
N ARG A 199 14.73 -5.73 6.36
CA ARG A 199 15.70 -4.93 5.61
C ARG A 199 15.61 -3.43 5.89
N ASN A 200 14.67 -2.98 6.70
CA ASN A 200 14.48 -1.56 7.02
C ASN A 200 15.75 -0.89 7.54
N ALA A 201 16.49 -1.57 8.44
CA ALA A 201 17.75 -1.05 8.98
C ALA A 201 18.83 -0.88 7.89
N VAL A 202 18.89 -1.81 6.93
CA VAL A 202 19.84 -1.75 5.80
C VAL A 202 19.48 -0.57 4.88
N LEU A 203 18.20 -0.34 4.62
CA LEU A 203 17.76 0.79 3.79
C LEU A 203 18.03 2.13 4.50
N LEU A 204 17.71 2.25 5.81
CA LEU A 204 18.00 3.46 6.57
C LEU A 204 19.50 3.79 6.57
N ALA A 205 20.36 2.79 6.79
CA ALA A 205 21.81 2.96 6.74
C ALA A 205 22.29 3.42 5.35
N ALA A 206 21.73 2.86 4.27
CA ALA A 206 22.07 3.26 2.91
C ALA A 206 21.61 4.71 2.61
N LEU A 207 20.38 5.08 3.00
CA LEU A 207 19.85 6.44 2.82
C LEU A 207 20.70 7.46 3.59
N THR A 208 20.99 7.20 4.86
CA THR A 208 21.81 8.12 5.67
C THR A 208 23.25 8.21 5.17
N ARG A 209 23.81 7.15 4.57
CA ARG A 209 25.16 7.16 4.00
C ARG A 209 25.24 7.94 2.68
N HIS A 210 24.28 7.78 1.78
CA HIS A 210 24.39 8.21 0.38
C HIS A 210 23.65 9.52 0.06
N LEU A 211 22.68 9.94 0.88
CA LEU A 211 22.01 11.23 0.71
C LEU A 211 22.90 12.38 1.21
N SER A 212 22.71 13.57 0.67
CA SER A 212 23.35 14.81 1.12
C SER A 212 22.91 15.17 2.55
N ALA A 213 23.79 15.83 3.31
CA ALA A 213 23.53 16.18 4.71
C ALA A 213 22.26 17.03 4.90
N GLU A 214 21.95 17.90 3.95
CA GLU A 214 20.82 18.84 3.97
C GLU A 214 19.51 18.23 3.45
N THR A 215 19.55 17.08 2.76
CA THR A 215 18.35 16.40 2.30
C THR A 215 17.51 15.99 3.52
N ARG A 216 16.21 16.25 3.44
CA ARG A 216 15.27 15.81 4.47
C ARG A 216 14.91 14.34 4.24
N LEU A 217 14.96 13.58 5.31
CA LEU A 217 14.60 12.16 5.35
C LEU A 217 13.55 11.96 6.44
N ALA A 218 12.42 11.39 6.08
CA ALA A 218 11.39 10.97 7.01
C ALA A 218 11.24 9.45 7.01
N VAL A 219 11.00 8.90 8.19
CA VAL A 219 10.69 7.48 8.39
C VAL A 219 9.41 7.39 9.22
N SER A 220 8.45 6.64 8.70
CA SER A 220 7.21 6.28 9.39
C SER A 220 7.25 4.78 9.66
N CYS A 221 7.31 4.38 10.91
CA CYS A 221 7.41 2.98 11.34
C CYS A 221 6.18 2.59 12.14
N GLY A 222 5.53 1.48 11.79
CA GLY A 222 4.36 0.97 12.49
C GLY A 222 3.13 1.89 12.37
N LEU A 223 2.87 2.45 11.19
CA LEU A 223 1.69 3.27 10.95
C LEU A 223 0.41 2.54 11.36
N THR A 224 -0.47 3.23 12.09
CA THR A 224 -1.72 2.72 12.69
C THR A 224 -1.53 1.68 13.82
N LEU A 225 -0.29 1.32 14.18
CA LEU A 225 -0.01 0.38 15.25
C LEU A 225 0.24 1.09 16.58
N PRO A 226 -0.10 0.46 17.71
CA PRO A 226 0.38 0.92 19.01
C PRO A 226 1.91 0.99 19.03
N GLY A 227 2.48 2.11 19.50
CA GLY A 227 3.92 2.31 19.51
C GLY A 227 4.54 2.69 18.16
N GLY A 228 3.72 2.87 17.11
CA GLY A 228 4.18 3.44 15.84
C GLY A 228 4.72 4.87 16.02
N TRP A 229 5.70 5.24 15.21
CA TRP A 229 6.35 6.54 15.30
C TRP A 229 6.72 7.12 13.93
N ASN A 230 6.89 8.44 13.92
CA ASN A 230 7.36 9.18 12.76
C ASN A 230 8.53 10.06 13.17
N ARG A 231 9.57 10.08 12.34
CA ARG A 231 10.67 11.02 12.48
C ARG A 231 10.99 11.63 11.12
N SER A 232 11.05 12.95 11.06
CA SER A 232 11.44 13.71 9.88
C SER A 232 12.54 14.71 10.27
N ASP A 233 13.69 14.60 9.62
CA ASP A 233 14.85 15.40 9.97
C ASP A 233 15.79 15.55 8.75
N ARG A 234 16.80 16.43 8.82
CA ARG A 234 17.91 16.44 7.86
C ARG A 234 18.76 15.18 8.04
N VAL A 235 19.36 14.71 6.97
CA VAL A 235 20.25 13.54 7.02
C VAL A 235 21.42 13.75 8.00
N ALA A 236 21.93 14.99 8.13
CA ALA A 236 22.93 15.32 9.14
C ALA A 236 22.47 14.96 10.57
N ALA A 237 21.21 15.25 10.92
CA ALA A 237 20.64 14.92 12.22
C ALA A 237 20.37 13.42 12.40
N TRP A 238 20.04 12.71 11.33
CA TRP A 238 19.93 11.24 11.35
C TRP A 238 21.30 10.58 11.62
N ARG A 239 22.38 11.13 11.07
CA ARG A 239 23.77 10.67 11.32
C ARG A 239 24.22 10.92 12.76
N SER A 240 23.90 12.07 13.32
CA SER A 240 24.32 12.43 14.69
C SER A 240 23.48 11.73 15.78
N ARG A 241 22.23 11.40 15.47
CA ARG A 241 21.28 10.72 16.36
C ARG A 241 20.64 9.56 15.63
N PRO A 242 21.34 8.42 15.45
CA PRO A 242 20.80 7.27 14.73
C PRO A 242 19.59 6.68 15.47
N SER A 243 18.61 6.19 14.73
CA SER A 243 17.46 5.44 15.25
C SER A 243 17.56 3.99 14.83
N GLN A 244 17.17 3.10 15.72
CA GLN A 244 17.02 1.68 15.38
C GLN A 244 15.62 1.44 14.85
N LEU A 245 15.53 0.62 13.79
CA LEU A 245 14.27 0.14 13.23
C LEU A 245 14.08 -1.31 13.63
N PRO A 246 12.88 -1.68 14.13
CA PRO A 246 12.53 -3.07 14.31
C PRO A 246 12.60 -3.84 12.98
N ASN A 247 12.94 -5.12 13.06
CA ASN A 247 13.07 -5.99 11.88
C ASN A 247 11.77 -6.74 11.54
N ASP A 248 10.70 -6.48 12.27
CA ASP A 248 9.39 -7.12 12.19
C ASP A 248 8.23 -6.10 12.04
N VAL A 249 8.53 -4.80 12.00
CA VAL A 249 7.54 -3.74 11.85
C VAL A 249 7.69 -3.04 10.50
N PRO A 250 6.62 -2.91 9.70
CA PRO A 250 6.66 -2.20 8.43
C PRO A 250 7.05 -0.73 8.59
N ALA A 251 7.86 -0.22 7.64
CA ALA A 251 8.23 1.18 7.58
C ALA A 251 8.13 1.75 6.17
N VAL A 252 7.82 3.04 6.09
CA VAL A 252 7.86 3.83 4.85
C VAL A 252 8.92 4.91 5.01
N PHE A 253 9.71 5.09 3.97
CA PHE A 253 10.78 6.09 3.89
C PHE A 253 10.38 7.17 2.90
N SER A 254 10.63 8.42 3.23
CA SER A 254 10.36 9.56 2.34
C SER A 254 11.56 10.49 2.35
N LEU A 255 11.99 10.93 1.18
CA LEU A 255 13.05 11.93 1.07
C LEU A 255 12.59 13.14 0.25
N HIS A 256 13.13 14.29 0.59
CA HIS A 256 12.94 15.53 -0.16
C HIS A 256 14.24 16.35 -0.15
N ALA A 257 14.79 16.58 -1.33
CA ALA A 257 15.93 17.46 -1.51
C ALA A 257 15.44 18.81 -2.03
N ALA A 258 15.69 19.87 -1.26
CA ALA A 258 15.27 21.20 -1.65
C ALA A 258 15.87 21.60 -3.02
N PRO A 259 15.11 22.30 -3.87
CA PRO A 259 15.66 22.88 -5.10
C PRO A 259 16.88 23.76 -4.80
N ALA A 260 17.82 23.82 -5.74
CA ALA A 260 18.87 24.82 -5.65
C ALA A 260 18.22 26.22 -5.61
N ALA A 261 18.68 27.07 -4.68
CA ALA A 261 18.19 28.43 -4.62
C ALA A 261 18.30 29.06 -6.02
N ARG A 262 17.17 29.49 -6.58
CA ARG A 262 17.21 30.26 -7.84
C ARG A 262 18.01 31.51 -7.54
N ALA A 263 19.12 31.68 -8.22
CA ALA A 263 19.81 32.96 -8.22
C ALA A 263 18.80 34.04 -8.66
N ARG A 264 18.53 34.97 -7.74
CA ARG A 264 17.67 36.14 -8.02
C ARG A 264 18.40 37.09 -8.93
#